data_1e75d2b90e99aeeff7b05c4354f9120e
#
_entry.id   1e75d2b90e99aeeff7b05c4354f9120e
#
_cell.length_a   1.000
_cell.length_b   1.000
_cell.length_c   1.000
_cell.angle_alpha   90.00
_cell.angle_beta   90.00
_cell.angle_gamma   90.00
#
_symmetry.space_group_name_H-M   'P 1'
#
loop_
_entity.id
_entity.type
_entity.pdbx_description
1 polymer ?
#
loop_
_entity_poly.entity_id
_entity_poly.type
_entity_poly.pdbx_seq_one_letter_code
_entity_poly.pdbx_strand_id
1 'polypeptide(L)'
;MSNLPKTLYIILNHNAGQISTIYYEEMKYYQEQDNFDLLLIDNGSKPSERSMHTTHSFKKNVYFNGAIQWAFKYMLDHPEYEYLVFSNNDIFLHGYRFVENMVTIAEENNFTMIAPAGIEGNAGQNFWPIMHCWYKKEPRVVPWIDFICPFINRRLIEEIQQFPSWWRSPSYGFDDYCSITCNRKGWKIGVSDLMTIFHIGQYTYREQYGERADDGLDLYTMQSKHRDNFDWNFKRSGLKDEMYELDNLKALY
;
A
#
# COMPACT_ATOMS: atom_id res chain seq x y z
N MET A 1 -21.49 7.86 17.30
CA MET A 1 -20.86 7.53 16.01
C MET A 1 -19.86 8.63 15.75
N SER A 2 -18.62 8.30 15.44
CA SER A 2 -17.60 9.30 15.13
C SER A 2 -17.99 10.06 13.86
N ASN A 3 -17.79 11.39 13.83
CA ASN A 3 -17.96 12.20 12.63
C ASN A 3 -16.78 12.06 11.66
N LEU A 4 -15.98 10.99 11.81
CA LEU A 4 -14.81 10.77 10.96
C LEU A 4 -15.21 10.32 9.56
N PRO A 5 -14.42 10.69 8.56
CA PRO A 5 -14.62 10.27 7.18
C PRO A 5 -14.68 8.74 7.04
N LYS A 6 -15.52 8.26 6.15
CA LYS A 6 -15.64 6.83 5.86
C LYS A 6 -14.42 6.34 5.09
N THR A 7 -13.88 5.19 5.49
CA THR A 7 -12.69 4.58 4.91
C THR A 7 -13.05 3.31 4.16
N LEU A 8 -12.45 3.12 2.98
CA LEU A 8 -12.42 1.85 2.28
C LEU A 8 -11.11 1.13 2.60
N TYR A 9 -11.18 -0.02 3.24
CA TYR A 9 -10.02 -0.87 3.53
C TYR A 9 -9.96 -2.05 2.57
N ILE A 10 -8.89 -2.15 1.78
CA ILE A 10 -8.69 -3.21 0.80
C ILE A 10 -7.46 -4.03 1.19
N ILE A 11 -7.66 -5.34 1.34
CA ILE A 11 -6.58 -6.33 1.50
C ILE A 11 -6.29 -6.96 0.13
N LEU A 12 -5.02 -6.99 -0.29
CA LEU A 12 -4.60 -7.60 -1.53
C LEU A 12 -4.06 -9.01 -1.28
N ASN A 13 -4.72 -10.03 -1.84
CA ASN A 13 -4.23 -11.41 -1.87
C ASN A 13 -3.60 -11.75 -3.22
N HIS A 14 -2.47 -12.47 -3.19
CA HIS A 14 -1.96 -13.22 -4.33
C HIS A 14 -1.27 -14.49 -3.85
N ASN A 15 -1.88 -15.66 -4.14
CA ASN A 15 -1.41 -17.00 -3.77
C ASN A 15 -1.04 -17.16 -2.27
N ALA A 16 -1.76 -16.47 -1.38
CA ALA A 16 -1.54 -16.49 0.07
C ALA A 16 -2.89 -16.48 0.83
N GLY A 17 -3.83 -17.34 0.40
CA GLY A 17 -5.22 -17.32 0.87
C GLY A 17 -5.37 -17.56 2.35
N GLN A 18 -4.51 -18.37 2.97
CA GLN A 18 -4.58 -18.66 4.39
C GLN A 18 -4.24 -17.42 5.24
N ILE A 19 -3.11 -16.75 4.94
CA ILE A 19 -2.72 -15.55 5.68
C ILE A 19 -3.70 -14.42 5.43
N SER A 20 -4.20 -14.28 4.18
CA SER A 20 -5.24 -13.31 3.84
C SER A 20 -6.54 -13.55 4.60
N THR A 21 -6.91 -14.81 4.84
CA THR A 21 -8.09 -15.16 5.63
C THR A 21 -7.90 -14.74 7.09
N ILE A 22 -6.75 -15.06 7.69
CA ILE A 22 -6.44 -14.68 9.08
C ILE A 22 -6.47 -13.15 9.21
N TYR A 23 -5.83 -12.44 8.29
CA TYR A 23 -5.80 -10.98 8.32
C TYR A 23 -7.18 -10.35 8.11
N TYR A 24 -8.00 -10.92 7.21
CA TYR A 24 -9.37 -10.46 7.03
C TYR A 24 -10.21 -10.61 8.31
N GLU A 25 -10.11 -11.74 9.01
CA GLU A 25 -10.83 -11.97 10.27
C GLU A 25 -10.38 -11.00 11.37
N GLU A 26 -9.08 -10.69 11.45
CA GLU A 26 -8.57 -9.64 12.33
C GLU A 26 -9.20 -8.29 11.98
N MET A 27 -9.22 -7.91 10.70
CA MET A 27 -9.82 -6.65 10.26
C MET A 27 -11.33 -6.58 10.48
N LYS A 28 -12.05 -7.72 10.44
CA LYS A 28 -13.47 -7.78 10.82
C LYS A 28 -13.69 -7.40 12.28
N TYR A 29 -12.80 -7.81 13.18
CA TYR A 29 -12.85 -7.40 14.59
C TYR A 29 -12.65 -5.89 14.74
N TYR A 30 -11.72 -5.29 14.00
CA TYR A 30 -11.56 -3.83 13.98
C TYR A 30 -12.77 -3.12 13.37
N GLN A 31 -13.40 -3.66 12.34
CA GLN A 31 -14.57 -3.08 11.68
C GLN A 31 -15.77 -2.93 12.63
N GLU A 32 -15.91 -3.81 13.63
CA GLU A 32 -16.95 -3.68 14.66
C GLU A 32 -16.78 -2.42 15.53
N GLN A 33 -15.58 -1.85 15.57
CA GLN A 33 -15.21 -0.72 16.41
C GLN A 33 -15.00 0.57 15.62
N ASP A 34 -14.60 0.47 14.36
CA ASP A 34 -14.15 1.56 13.50
C ASP A 34 -15.10 1.77 12.30
N ASN A 35 -15.09 2.97 11.72
CA ASN A 35 -15.94 3.34 10.58
C ASN A 35 -15.23 3.06 9.23
N PHE A 36 -15.17 1.80 8.81
CA PHE A 36 -14.65 1.45 7.48
C PHE A 36 -15.39 0.27 6.85
N ASP A 37 -15.38 0.20 5.54
CA ASP A 37 -15.79 -0.98 4.79
C ASP A 37 -14.57 -1.80 4.38
N LEU A 38 -14.68 -3.13 4.48
CA LEU A 38 -13.58 -4.07 4.26
C LEU A 38 -13.81 -4.88 2.98
N LEU A 39 -12.84 -4.86 2.09
CA LEU A 39 -12.77 -5.72 0.91
C LEU A 39 -11.50 -6.56 0.92
N LEU A 40 -11.61 -7.82 0.50
CA LEU A 40 -10.46 -8.65 0.17
C LEU A 40 -10.48 -8.93 -1.34
N ILE A 41 -9.48 -8.45 -2.04
CA ILE A 41 -9.35 -8.65 -3.48
C ILE A 41 -8.29 -9.70 -3.80
N ASP A 42 -8.62 -10.61 -4.72
CA ASP A 42 -7.73 -11.68 -5.17
C ASP A 42 -7.07 -11.31 -6.49
N ASN A 43 -5.76 -11.26 -6.51
CA ASN A 43 -4.96 -10.88 -7.66
C ASN A 43 -4.59 -12.08 -8.56
N GLY A 44 -5.62 -12.82 -8.98
CA GLY A 44 -5.46 -13.92 -9.91
C GLY A 44 -4.76 -15.15 -9.33
N SER A 45 -5.02 -15.45 -8.06
CA SER A 45 -4.47 -16.63 -7.38
C SER A 45 -4.98 -17.95 -7.95
N LYS A 46 -4.21 -19.03 -7.72
CA LYS A 46 -4.70 -20.39 -7.90
C LYS A 46 -5.93 -20.62 -7.03
N PRO A 47 -6.93 -21.41 -7.45
CA PRO A 47 -8.15 -21.62 -6.66
C PRO A 47 -7.91 -22.09 -5.22
N SER A 48 -6.88 -22.92 -4.98
CA SER A 48 -6.50 -23.40 -3.65
C SER A 48 -5.88 -22.31 -2.75
N GLU A 49 -5.41 -21.23 -3.35
CA GLU A 49 -4.70 -20.12 -2.68
C GLU A 49 -5.56 -18.86 -2.57
N ARG A 50 -6.86 -18.99 -2.78
CA ARG A 50 -7.82 -17.90 -2.56
C ARG A 50 -8.35 -17.92 -1.14
N SER A 51 -8.52 -16.76 -0.55
CA SER A 51 -9.26 -16.63 0.69
C SER A 51 -10.76 -16.87 0.46
N MET A 52 -11.42 -17.51 1.44
CA MET A 52 -12.88 -17.68 1.42
C MET A 52 -13.64 -16.34 1.51
N HIS A 53 -13.00 -15.29 1.98
CA HIS A 53 -13.57 -13.94 2.11
C HIS A 53 -13.34 -13.06 0.89
N THR A 54 -12.84 -13.63 -0.22
CA THR A 54 -12.60 -12.87 -1.44
C THR A 54 -13.88 -12.21 -1.96
N THR A 55 -13.87 -10.87 -2.04
CA THR A 55 -15.00 -10.07 -2.53
C THR A 55 -14.88 -9.74 -4.03
N HIS A 56 -13.65 -9.68 -4.54
CA HIS A 56 -13.36 -9.47 -5.96
C HIS A 56 -12.15 -10.30 -6.39
N SER A 57 -12.18 -10.87 -7.60
CA SER A 57 -11.07 -11.65 -8.16
C SER A 57 -10.72 -11.18 -9.56
N PHE A 58 -9.44 -10.95 -9.80
CA PHE A 58 -8.92 -10.81 -11.15
C PHE A 58 -8.77 -12.18 -11.84
N LYS A 59 -8.97 -12.21 -13.16
CA LYS A 59 -8.80 -13.45 -13.95
C LYS A 59 -7.35 -13.94 -14.03
N LYS A 60 -6.40 -13.02 -13.83
CA LYS A 60 -4.95 -13.25 -13.84
C LYS A 60 -4.27 -12.25 -12.91
N ASN A 61 -3.02 -12.51 -12.55
CA ASN A 61 -2.21 -11.56 -11.81
C ASN A 61 -2.05 -10.25 -12.61
N VAL A 62 -2.58 -9.15 -12.06
CA VAL A 62 -2.44 -7.80 -12.61
C VAL A 62 -1.33 -7.03 -11.92
N TYR A 63 -0.57 -7.70 -11.05
CA TYR A 63 0.46 -7.15 -10.18
C TYR A 63 -0.08 -6.08 -9.22
N PHE A 64 0.78 -5.57 -8.36
CA PHE A 64 0.39 -4.54 -7.39
C PHE A 64 -0.20 -3.30 -8.09
N ASN A 65 0.47 -2.82 -9.15
CA ASN A 65 0.04 -1.63 -9.89
C ASN A 65 -1.36 -1.77 -10.51
N GLY A 66 -1.69 -2.92 -11.06
CA GLY A 66 -3.03 -3.14 -11.62
C GLY A 66 -4.10 -3.22 -10.55
N ALA A 67 -3.78 -3.83 -9.41
CA ALA A 67 -4.72 -3.95 -8.29
C ALA A 67 -5.02 -2.59 -7.64
N ILE A 68 -4.00 -1.76 -7.41
CA ILE A 68 -4.21 -0.43 -6.82
C ILE A 68 -4.89 0.54 -7.80
N GLN A 69 -4.65 0.43 -9.11
CA GLN A 69 -5.41 1.18 -10.12
C GLN A 69 -6.90 0.83 -10.07
N TRP A 70 -7.23 -0.45 -9.91
CA TRP A 70 -8.61 -0.88 -9.70
C TRP A 70 -9.19 -0.27 -8.42
N ALA A 71 -8.43 -0.25 -7.32
CA ALA A 71 -8.85 0.35 -6.06
C ALA A 71 -9.10 1.87 -6.20
N PHE A 72 -8.25 2.59 -6.92
CA PHE A 72 -8.46 4.01 -7.21
C PHE A 72 -9.74 4.24 -8.01
N LYS A 73 -9.95 3.44 -9.07
CA LYS A 73 -11.20 3.53 -9.84
C LYS A 73 -12.42 3.22 -8.97
N TYR A 74 -12.34 2.18 -8.13
CA TYR A 74 -13.42 1.84 -7.20
C TYR A 74 -13.75 3.00 -6.27
N MET A 75 -12.74 3.67 -5.71
CA MET A 75 -12.91 4.88 -4.89
C MET A 75 -13.60 6.03 -5.65
N LEU A 76 -13.22 6.26 -6.92
CA LEU A 76 -13.83 7.31 -7.76
C LEU A 76 -15.31 7.01 -8.06
N ASP A 77 -15.65 5.75 -8.25
CA ASP A 77 -17.03 5.30 -8.50
C ASP A 77 -17.90 5.29 -7.20
N HIS A 78 -17.28 5.43 -5.99
CA HIS A 78 -17.93 5.38 -4.67
C HIS A 78 -17.59 6.64 -3.85
N PRO A 79 -18.38 7.72 -4.03
CA PRO A 79 -18.07 9.03 -3.41
C PRO A 79 -18.26 9.07 -1.89
N GLU A 80 -18.83 8.04 -1.29
CA GLU A 80 -19.00 7.95 0.16
C GLU A 80 -17.69 7.72 0.94
N TYR A 81 -16.62 7.26 0.28
CA TYR A 81 -15.31 7.05 0.92
C TYR A 81 -14.41 8.25 0.74
N GLU A 82 -13.79 8.70 1.83
CA GLU A 82 -12.80 9.78 1.84
C GLU A 82 -11.37 9.25 1.93
N TYR A 83 -11.19 8.07 2.53
CA TYR A 83 -9.89 7.42 2.64
C TYR A 83 -9.90 6.03 2.00
N LEU A 84 -8.80 5.71 1.31
CA LEU A 84 -8.44 4.36 0.87
C LEU A 84 -7.28 3.86 1.71
N VAL A 85 -7.44 2.67 2.30
CA VAL A 85 -6.31 1.86 2.77
C VAL A 85 -6.11 0.71 1.79
N PHE A 86 -4.90 0.61 1.24
CA PHE A 86 -4.54 -0.48 0.34
C PHE A 86 -3.43 -1.30 0.97
N SER A 87 -3.79 -2.41 1.59
CA SER A 87 -2.93 -3.17 2.48
C SER A 87 -2.40 -4.46 1.85
N ASN A 88 -1.12 -4.73 2.09
CA ASN A 88 -0.59 -6.07 1.93
C ASN A 88 -1.28 -7.01 2.93
N ASN A 89 -1.27 -8.31 2.64
CA ASN A 89 -1.91 -9.33 3.47
C ASN A 89 -0.97 -9.99 4.49
N ASP A 90 0.31 -9.65 4.46
CA ASP A 90 1.37 -10.20 5.32
C ASP A 90 1.84 -9.21 6.39
N ILE A 91 0.88 -8.44 6.94
CA ILE A 91 1.11 -7.50 8.03
C ILE A 91 0.29 -7.87 9.26
N PHE A 92 0.75 -7.41 10.43
CA PHE A 92 0.01 -7.43 11.68
C PHE A 92 -0.10 -6.01 12.22
N LEU A 93 -1.31 -5.61 12.59
CA LEU A 93 -1.58 -4.28 13.11
C LEU A 93 -1.32 -4.24 14.61
N HIS A 94 -0.78 -3.12 15.08
CA HIS A 94 -0.62 -2.87 16.50
C HIS A 94 -1.15 -1.47 16.85
N GLY A 95 -2.23 -1.46 17.61
CA GLY A 95 -2.91 -0.25 18.07
C GLY A 95 -4.41 -0.47 18.21
N TYR A 96 -5.02 0.20 19.18
CA TYR A 96 -6.47 0.19 19.40
C TYR A 96 -7.15 1.12 18.41
N ARG A 97 -8.33 0.73 17.87
CA ARG A 97 -9.09 1.51 16.86
C ARG A 97 -8.17 2.00 15.74
N PHE A 98 -7.46 1.06 15.14
CA PHE A 98 -6.33 1.34 14.27
C PHE A 98 -6.70 2.26 13.11
N VAL A 99 -7.78 1.95 12.39
CA VAL A 99 -8.20 2.70 11.19
C VAL A 99 -8.67 4.10 11.60
N GLU A 100 -9.51 4.18 12.63
CA GLU A 100 -10.05 5.47 13.10
C GLU A 100 -8.95 6.39 13.62
N ASN A 101 -7.99 5.87 14.38
CA ASN A 101 -6.88 6.66 14.88
C ASN A 101 -5.97 7.14 13.75
N MET A 102 -5.69 6.31 12.75
CA MET A 102 -4.91 6.73 11.57
C MET A 102 -5.61 7.84 10.80
N VAL A 103 -6.93 7.74 10.60
CA VAL A 103 -7.73 8.78 9.93
C VAL A 103 -7.74 10.06 10.78
N THR A 104 -7.92 9.95 12.10
CA THR A 104 -7.87 11.12 13.00
C THR A 104 -6.54 11.85 12.89
N ILE A 105 -5.43 11.12 12.95
CA ILE A 105 -4.09 11.69 12.80
C ILE A 105 -3.93 12.37 11.43
N ALA A 106 -4.46 11.75 10.36
CA ALA A 106 -4.40 12.32 9.02
C ALA A 106 -5.16 13.65 8.94
N GLU A 107 -6.38 13.70 9.46
CA GLU A 107 -7.23 14.90 9.46
C GLU A 107 -6.62 16.03 10.30
N GLU A 108 -6.23 15.75 11.54
CA GLU A 108 -5.67 16.75 12.45
C GLU A 108 -4.38 17.40 11.92
N ASN A 109 -3.59 16.66 11.12
CA ASN A 109 -2.33 17.14 10.58
C ASN A 109 -2.39 17.51 9.09
N ASN A 110 -3.56 17.37 8.46
CA ASN A 110 -3.78 17.62 7.03
C ASN A 110 -2.85 16.79 6.13
N PHE A 111 -2.69 15.50 6.45
CA PHE A 111 -1.96 14.57 5.59
C PHE A 111 -2.81 14.11 4.40
N THR A 112 -2.21 14.10 3.23
CA THR A 112 -2.81 13.51 2.01
C THR A 112 -2.52 12.01 1.94
N MET A 113 -1.36 11.61 2.41
CA MET A 113 -1.01 10.23 2.63
C MET A 113 -0.39 10.09 4.01
N ILE A 114 -0.69 9.00 4.71
CA ILE A 114 -0.04 8.65 5.96
C ILE A 114 0.11 7.12 6.03
N ALA A 115 1.20 6.66 6.62
CA ALA A 115 1.40 5.25 6.91
C ALA A 115 1.66 5.02 8.40
N PRO A 116 1.30 3.86 8.95
CA PRO A 116 1.78 3.42 10.24
C PRO A 116 3.29 3.15 10.15
N ALA A 117 4.00 3.37 11.25
CA ALA A 117 5.42 3.02 11.32
C ALA A 117 5.61 1.50 11.41
N GLY A 118 6.70 1.02 10.82
CA GLY A 118 7.11 -0.38 10.89
C GLY A 118 7.88 -0.69 12.17
N ILE A 119 7.52 -1.77 12.86
CA ILE A 119 8.33 -2.33 13.95
C ILE A 119 9.28 -3.37 13.35
N GLU A 120 10.56 -3.27 13.69
CA GLU A 120 11.54 -4.27 13.29
C GLU A 120 11.21 -5.63 13.90
N GLY A 121 11.16 -6.65 13.04
CA GLY A 121 11.01 -8.04 13.42
C GLY A 121 12.28 -8.84 13.12
N ASN A 122 12.39 -10.03 13.73
CA ASN A 122 13.54 -10.95 13.53
C ASN A 122 13.66 -11.53 12.09
N ALA A 123 12.76 -11.18 11.19
CA ALA A 123 12.70 -11.74 9.83
C ALA A 123 13.56 -10.97 8.79
N GLY A 124 14.43 -10.07 9.21
CA GLY A 124 15.34 -9.36 8.31
C GLY A 124 14.63 -8.42 7.35
N GLN A 125 13.58 -7.78 7.81
CA GLN A 125 12.82 -6.83 7.01
C GLN A 125 13.53 -5.49 6.97
N ASN A 126 13.83 -5.10 5.76
CA ASN A 126 14.33 -3.77 5.49
C ASN A 126 13.13 -2.84 5.22
N PHE A 127 12.47 -2.36 6.30
CA PHE A 127 11.78 -1.10 6.14
C PHE A 127 12.80 -0.04 5.75
N TRP A 128 12.41 0.86 4.87
CA TRP A 128 13.19 2.07 4.69
C TRP A 128 13.30 2.80 6.04
N PRO A 129 14.45 3.32 6.42
CA PRO A 129 14.67 3.96 7.74
C PRO A 129 13.59 4.99 8.08
N ILE A 130 13.09 5.72 7.07
CA ILE A 130 12.01 6.69 7.20
C ILE A 130 10.69 6.09 7.71
N MET A 131 10.46 4.79 7.46
CA MET A 131 9.27 4.06 7.87
C MET A 131 9.41 3.36 9.24
N HIS A 132 10.62 3.33 9.83
CA HIS A 132 10.82 2.71 11.13
C HIS A 132 10.09 3.47 12.23
N CYS A 133 9.61 2.74 13.24
CA CYS A 133 9.06 3.33 14.45
C CYS A 133 10.16 3.97 15.29
N TRP A 134 10.08 5.29 15.47
CA TRP A 134 11.01 6.06 16.30
C TRP A 134 10.43 6.40 17.68
N TYR A 135 9.27 5.80 18.01
CA TYR A 135 8.56 6.00 19.28
C TYR A 135 8.21 7.47 19.55
N LYS A 136 7.90 8.23 18.48
CA LYS A 136 7.46 9.63 18.59
C LYS A 136 5.97 9.71 18.93
N LYS A 137 5.60 10.70 19.74
CA LYS A 137 4.19 10.97 20.05
C LYS A 137 3.47 11.70 18.91
N GLU A 138 4.21 12.53 18.18
CA GLU A 138 3.68 13.29 17.05
C GLU A 138 4.02 12.58 15.74
N PRO A 139 3.11 12.63 14.76
CA PRO A 139 3.38 12.06 13.45
C PRO A 139 4.49 12.85 12.74
N ARG A 140 5.30 12.16 11.98
CA ARG A 140 6.41 12.74 11.25
C ARG A 140 5.97 13.15 9.84
N VAL A 141 6.32 14.36 9.39
CA VAL A 141 6.22 14.75 7.98
C VAL A 141 7.41 14.15 7.24
N VAL A 142 7.13 13.44 6.17
CA VAL A 142 8.13 12.72 5.38
C VAL A 142 7.92 13.00 3.90
N PRO A 143 8.95 12.88 3.04
CA PRO A 143 8.78 13.11 1.60
C PRO A 143 8.14 11.93 0.87
N TRP A 144 8.09 10.76 1.50
CA TRP A 144 7.69 9.50 0.89
C TRP A 144 7.24 8.46 1.93
N ILE A 145 6.36 7.55 1.54
CA ILE A 145 5.98 6.35 2.29
C ILE A 145 5.91 5.13 1.36
N ASP A 146 6.29 3.97 1.88
CA ASP A 146 6.11 2.69 1.20
C ASP A 146 4.63 2.25 1.26
N PHE A 147 4.15 1.62 0.19
CA PHE A 147 2.76 1.19 0.07
C PHE A 147 2.51 -0.21 0.67
N ILE A 148 3.00 -0.43 1.89
CA ILE A 148 2.69 -1.65 2.67
C ILE A 148 1.28 -1.56 3.25
N CYS A 149 0.94 -0.39 3.87
CA CYS A 149 -0.38 -0.10 4.43
C CYS A 149 -0.63 1.43 4.40
N PRO A 150 -0.66 2.07 3.23
CA PRO A 150 -0.90 3.50 3.13
C PRO A 150 -2.37 3.83 3.37
N PHE A 151 -2.62 4.93 4.08
CA PHE A 151 -3.89 5.65 4.14
C PHE A 151 -3.82 6.81 3.15
N ILE A 152 -4.66 6.77 2.13
CA ILE A 152 -4.63 7.70 1.00
C ILE A 152 -5.93 8.50 0.99
N ASN A 153 -5.83 9.83 1.14
CA ASN A 153 -7.00 10.71 1.06
C ASN A 153 -7.50 10.80 -0.39
N ARG A 154 -8.81 10.88 -0.57
CA ARG A 154 -9.51 10.98 -1.85
C ARG A 154 -8.91 12.04 -2.76
N ARG A 155 -8.49 13.19 -2.24
CA ARG A 155 -7.92 14.29 -3.05
C ARG A 155 -6.72 13.87 -3.91
N LEU A 156 -5.88 12.92 -3.44
CA LEU A 156 -4.80 12.39 -4.25
C LEU A 156 -5.32 11.47 -5.36
N ILE A 157 -6.33 10.66 -5.04
CA ILE A 157 -6.95 9.75 -6.01
C ILE A 157 -7.63 10.55 -7.12
N GLU A 158 -8.32 11.63 -6.78
CA GLU A 158 -8.95 12.56 -7.74
C GLU A 158 -7.94 13.32 -8.59
N GLU A 159 -6.78 13.67 -8.04
CA GLU A 159 -5.70 14.31 -8.79
C GLU A 159 -5.06 13.35 -9.79
N ILE A 160 -4.77 12.13 -9.36
CA ILE A 160 -4.17 11.11 -10.22
C ILE A 160 -5.21 10.52 -11.18
N GLN A 161 -6.46 10.34 -10.74
CA GLN A 161 -7.61 9.74 -11.43
C GLN A 161 -7.31 8.34 -11.95
N GLN A 162 -6.46 8.25 -12.97
CA GLN A 162 -5.99 6.99 -13.51
C GLN A 162 -4.52 7.10 -13.90
N PHE A 163 -3.82 6.00 -13.75
CA PHE A 163 -2.45 5.92 -14.23
C PHE A 163 -2.43 6.00 -15.74
N PRO A 164 -1.40 6.58 -16.30
CA PRO A 164 -1.24 6.62 -17.74
C PRO A 164 -1.36 5.23 -18.35
N SER A 165 -2.14 5.07 -19.41
CA SER A 165 -2.36 3.77 -20.07
C SER A 165 -1.07 3.11 -20.59
N TRP A 166 0.00 3.90 -20.72
CA TRP A 166 1.33 3.44 -21.09
C TRP A 166 2.17 2.95 -19.91
N TRP A 167 1.70 3.09 -18.64
CA TRP A 167 2.44 2.62 -17.46
C TRP A 167 2.62 1.10 -17.51
N ARG A 168 3.87 0.67 -17.56
CA ARG A 168 4.20 -0.76 -17.67
C ARG A 168 4.09 -1.48 -16.34
N SER A 169 3.58 -2.69 -16.36
CA SER A 169 3.49 -3.62 -15.23
C SER A 169 4.13 -4.97 -15.60
N PRO A 170 4.79 -5.69 -14.69
CA PRO A 170 5.06 -5.33 -13.29
C PRO A 170 6.05 -4.17 -13.18
N SER A 171 5.90 -3.32 -12.16
CA SER A 171 6.80 -2.20 -11.90
C SER A 171 6.70 -1.81 -10.43
N TYR A 172 7.79 -1.32 -9.86
CA TYR A 172 7.83 -0.53 -8.64
C TYR A 172 7.44 0.92 -8.93
N GLY A 173 7.41 1.75 -7.89
CA GLY A 173 7.36 3.21 -8.01
C GLY A 173 5.98 3.81 -8.07
N PHE A 174 4.94 3.06 -7.70
CA PHE A 174 3.61 3.62 -7.53
C PHE A 174 3.55 4.57 -6.34
N ASP A 175 4.16 4.18 -5.25
CA ASP A 175 4.42 4.94 -4.05
C ASP A 175 5.25 6.21 -4.34
N ASP A 176 6.30 6.08 -5.15
CA ASP A 176 7.09 7.23 -5.63
C ASP A 176 6.23 8.21 -6.43
N TYR A 177 5.45 7.73 -7.37
CA TYR A 177 4.58 8.56 -8.21
C TYR A 177 3.55 9.34 -7.36
N CYS A 178 2.92 8.68 -6.40
CA CYS A 178 2.00 9.32 -5.47
C CYS A 178 2.70 10.35 -4.59
N SER A 179 3.89 10.02 -4.08
CA SER A 179 4.69 10.92 -3.24
C SER A 179 5.17 12.14 -4.00
N ILE A 180 5.68 11.98 -5.22
CA ILE A 180 6.05 13.10 -6.10
C ILE A 180 4.84 13.99 -6.39
N THR A 181 3.68 13.40 -6.64
CA THR A 181 2.44 14.17 -6.85
C THR A 181 2.09 15.01 -5.63
N CYS A 182 2.14 14.43 -4.43
CA CYS A 182 1.92 15.17 -3.18
C CYS A 182 2.93 16.30 -3.02
N ASN A 183 4.22 16.02 -3.18
CA ASN A 183 5.29 17.01 -3.01
C ASN A 183 5.14 18.19 -3.99
N ARG A 184 4.82 17.92 -5.26
CA ARG A 184 4.53 18.98 -6.28
C ARG A 184 3.35 19.87 -5.91
N LYS A 185 2.35 19.30 -5.24
CA LYS A 185 1.16 20.03 -4.77
C LYS A 185 1.36 20.72 -3.42
N GLY A 186 2.49 20.51 -2.76
CA GLY A 186 2.73 20.98 -1.39
C GLY A 186 1.86 20.26 -0.35
N TRP A 187 1.39 19.04 -0.67
CA TRP A 187 0.59 18.23 0.22
C TRP A 187 1.47 17.41 1.15
N LYS A 188 1.04 17.28 2.40
CA LYS A 188 1.81 16.58 3.42
C LYS A 188 1.67 15.07 3.29
N ILE A 189 2.80 14.39 3.48
CA ILE A 189 2.90 12.94 3.66
C ILE A 189 3.40 12.68 5.07
N GLY A 190 2.85 11.66 5.76
CA GLY A 190 3.18 11.39 7.16
C GLY A 190 3.49 9.94 7.47
N VAL A 191 4.18 9.74 8.59
CA VAL A 191 4.33 8.44 9.27
C VAL A 191 3.94 8.61 10.72
N SER A 192 3.08 7.72 11.23
CA SER A 192 2.66 7.72 12.63
C SER A 192 3.30 6.57 13.39
N ASP A 193 4.00 6.91 14.48
CA ASP A 193 4.56 5.93 15.39
C ASP A 193 3.56 5.48 16.48
N LEU A 194 2.39 6.12 16.57
CA LEU A 194 1.32 5.73 17.50
C LEU A 194 0.56 4.50 17.03
N MET A 195 0.46 4.32 15.73
CA MET A 195 -0.07 3.13 15.08
C MET A 195 1.09 2.46 14.35
N THR A 196 1.31 1.19 14.62
CA THR A 196 2.46 0.47 14.06
C THR A 196 2.05 -0.82 13.39
N ILE A 197 2.88 -1.29 12.48
CA ILE A 197 2.71 -2.57 11.81
C ILE A 197 3.97 -3.41 11.95
N PHE A 198 3.76 -4.72 12.06
CA PHE A 198 4.77 -5.72 11.80
C PHE A 198 4.50 -6.29 10.40
N HIS A 199 5.49 -6.30 9.53
CA HIS A 199 5.38 -6.83 8.17
C HIS A 199 6.25 -8.08 8.04
N ILE A 200 5.70 -9.23 7.70
CA ILE A 200 6.47 -10.47 7.50
C ILE A 200 7.44 -10.29 6.34
N GLY A 201 7.04 -9.53 5.34
CA GLY A 201 7.83 -9.15 4.17
C GLY A 201 8.22 -10.31 3.27
N GLN A 202 7.98 -10.13 2.00
CA GLN A 202 8.34 -11.13 0.98
C GLN A 202 7.73 -12.53 1.22
N TYR A 203 6.70 -12.68 2.08
CA TYR A 203 6.07 -13.96 2.31
C TYR A 203 5.65 -14.61 0.99
N THR A 204 4.91 -13.88 0.21
CA THR A 204 4.44 -14.30 -1.12
C THR A 204 5.61 -14.51 -2.09
N TYR A 205 6.62 -13.63 -2.05
CA TYR A 205 7.79 -13.74 -2.92
C TYR A 205 8.66 -14.96 -2.59
N ARG A 206 8.90 -15.25 -1.31
CA ARG A 206 9.73 -16.40 -0.90
C ARG A 206 9.07 -17.73 -1.15
N GLU A 207 7.77 -17.85 -0.93
CA GLU A 207 7.02 -19.07 -1.21
C GLU A 207 6.81 -19.32 -2.71
N GLN A 208 6.55 -18.27 -3.48
CA GLN A 208 6.27 -18.41 -4.92
C GLN A 208 7.51 -18.49 -5.79
N TYR A 209 8.59 -17.77 -5.42
CA TYR A 209 9.80 -17.68 -6.23
C TYR A 209 10.95 -18.56 -5.74
N GLY A 210 10.79 -19.25 -4.61
CA GLY A 210 11.67 -20.37 -4.22
C GLY A 210 11.56 -21.53 -5.20
N GLU A 211 10.39 -21.69 -5.84
CA GLU A 211 10.12 -22.66 -6.90
C GLU A 211 9.37 -21.95 -8.05
N ARG A 212 10.05 -21.40 -9.02
CA ARG A 212 9.52 -20.78 -10.25
C ARG A 212 8.16 -20.06 -10.15
N ALA A 213 8.12 -18.78 -10.43
CA ALA A 213 6.89 -17.99 -10.55
C ALA A 213 5.85 -18.65 -11.48
N ASP A 214 4.56 -18.37 -11.25
CA ASP A 214 3.44 -18.88 -12.07
C ASP A 214 3.56 -18.54 -13.56
N ASP A 215 4.33 -17.51 -13.92
CA ASP A 215 4.64 -17.10 -15.30
C ASP A 215 5.95 -17.72 -15.82
N GLY A 216 6.59 -18.63 -15.06
CA GLY A 216 7.82 -19.31 -15.42
C GLY A 216 9.08 -18.49 -15.28
N LEU A 217 9.00 -17.29 -14.71
CA LEU A 217 10.14 -16.43 -14.47
C LEU A 217 10.77 -16.73 -13.11
N ASP A 218 12.09 -16.74 -13.04
CA ASP A 218 12.80 -16.77 -11.76
C ASP A 218 12.80 -15.39 -11.08
N LEU A 219 13.11 -15.37 -9.78
CA LEU A 219 13.13 -14.14 -8.98
C LEU A 219 14.02 -13.04 -9.59
N TYR A 220 15.18 -13.41 -10.13
CA TYR A 220 16.12 -12.46 -10.72
C TYR A 220 15.54 -11.80 -11.97
N THR A 221 14.94 -12.61 -12.87
CA THR A 221 14.29 -12.12 -14.08
C THR A 221 13.11 -11.22 -13.76
N MET A 222 12.32 -11.56 -12.74
CA MET A 222 11.21 -10.71 -12.27
C MET A 222 11.71 -9.37 -11.73
N GLN A 223 12.73 -9.37 -10.88
CA GLN A 223 13.31 -8.14 -10.34
C GLN A 223 13.90 -7.25 -11.43
N SER A 224 14.59 -7.84 -12.43
CA SER A 224 15.09 -7.10 -13.59
C SER A 224 13.95 -6.44 -14.36
N LYS A 225 12.88 -7.20 -14.66
CA LYS A 225 11.71 -6.68 -15.37
C LYS A 225 11.01 -5.55 -14.61
N HIS A 226 10.89 -5.67 -13.29
CA HIS A 226 10.34 -4.59 -12.46
C HIS A 226 11.18 -3.32 -12.57
N ARG A 227 12.50 -3.44 -12.51
CA ARG A 227 13.44 -2.31 -12.62
C ARG A 227 13.37 -1.66 -13.99
N ASP A 228 13.43 -2.46 -15.06
CA ASP A 228 13.36 -1.96 -16.44
C ASP A 228 12.05 -1.20 -16.70
N ASN A 229 10.93 -1.72 -16.23
CA ASN A 229 9.63 -1.06 -16.34
C ASN A 229 9.56 0.21 -15.48
N PHE A 230 10.13 0.20 -14.27
CA PHE A 230 10.25 1.37 -13.42
C PHE A 230 11.00 2.50 -14.14
N ASP A 231 12.20 2.24 -14.60
CA ASP A 231 13.03 3.23 -15.31
C ASP A 231 12.31 3.78 -16.55
N TRP A 232 11.64 2.91 -17.32
CA TRP A 232 10.89 3.32 -18.50
C TRP A 232 9.70 4.20 -18.12
N ASN A 233 8.94 3.84 -17.09
CA ASN A 233 7.76 4.57 -16.62
C ASN A 233 8.14 5.98 -16.19
N PHE A 234 9.17 6.13 -15.36
CA PHE A 234 9.61 7.43 -14.87
C PHE A 234 10.26 8.28 -15.95
N LYS A 235 11.03 7.69 -16.86
CA LYS A 235 11.55 8.41 -18.02
C LYS A 235 10.43 8.96 -18.90
N ARG A 236 9.39 8.15 -19.15
CA ARG A 236 8.28 8.56 -20.02
C ARG A 236 7.35 9.58 -19.35
N SER A 237 7.20 9.53 -18.04
CA SER A 237 6.39 10.49 -17.28
C SER A 237 7.03 11.88 -17.19
N GLY A 238 8.32 12.01 -17.49
CA GLY A 238 9.10 13.23 -17.27
C GLY A 238 9.38 13.50 -15.78
N LEU A 239 9.28 12.47 -14.92
CA LEU A 239 9.46 12.57 -13.46
C LEU A 239 10.82 12.01 -12.99
N LYS A 240 11.74 11.80 -13.94
CA LYS A 240 13.01 11.14 -13.61
C LYS A 240 13.86 11.95 -12.63
N ASP A 241 13.88 13.24 -12.79
CA ASP A 241 14.68 14.13 -11.94
C ASP A 241 14.10 14.20 -10.54
N GLU A 242 12.78 14.34 -10.40
CA GLU A 242 12.10 14.33 -9.10
C GLU A 242 12.23 12.99 -8.39
N MET A 243 12.28 11.89 -9.13
CA MET A 243 12.53 10.57 -8.56
C MET A 243 13.94 10.49 -7.95
N TYR A 244 14.97 11.01 -8.64
CA TYR A 244 16.32 11.07 -8.08
C TYR A 244 16.39 11.99 -6.86
N GLU A 245 15.69 13.12 -6.85
CA GLU A 245 15.60 13.98 -5.68
C GLU A 245 14.92 13.24 -4.51
N LEU A 246 13.84 12.51 -4.79
CA LEU A 246 13.15 11.71 -3.79
C LEU A 246 14.04 10.61 -3.21
N ASP A 247 14.80 9.89 -4.05
CA ASP A 247 15.72 8.85 -3.60
C ASP A 247 16.84 9.42 -2.72
N ASN A 248 17.35 10.61 -3.04
CA ASN A 248 18.29 11.31 -2.18
C ASN A 248 17.68 11.70 -0.83
N LEU A 249 16.39 12.13 -0.82
CA LEU A 249 15.68 12.43 0.42
C LEU A 249 15.44 11.18 1.27
N LYS A 250 15.08 10.03 0.66
CA LYS A 250 14.93 8.75 1.36
C LYS A 250 16.22 8.33 2.07
N ALA A 251 17.37 8.60 1.45
CA ALA A 251 18.70 8.25 1.98
C ALA A 251 19.14 9.11 3.16
N LEU A 252 18.48 10.23 3.46
CA LEU A 252 18.79 11.10 4.59
C LEU A 252 18.19 10.63 5.93
N TYR A 253 17.33 9.65 5.91
CA TYR A 253 16.64 9.09 7.07
C TYR A 253 17.20 7.70 7.41
#